data_1192fab6f268d71ec19db2702192e959
#
_entry.id   1192fab6f268d71ec19db2702192e959
#
_cell.length_a   1.000
_cell.length_b   1.000
_cell.length_c   1.000
_cell.angle_alpha   90.00
_cell.angle_beta   90.00
_cell.angle_gamma   90.00
#
_symmetry.space_group_name_H-M   'P 1'
#
loop_
_entity.id
_entity.type
_entity.pdbx_description
1 polymer ?
#
loop_
_entity_poly.entity_id
_entity_poly.type
_entity_poly.pdbx_seq_one_letter_code
_entity_poly.pdbx_strand_id
1 'polypeptide(L)'
;MGIKYGNLNVDEKYSKILEPNLYFDSILVPGVTYTDKYQTGPAGGIYVHKLDTTAVTVGTPGRDFTDEASSDTLIPILLNNNYMKSKKIYGVQAAAVDFDLANEQLSTATQEIKESRQQSALGCLVNEGTKSNGDAITANAVDAVLDEAAKIKKGKANVVLCSPDFYALVLKENGKDFTPAKNDEVAATGAIGDLYGFTWIRAAGLGEAEAKYYDSTGTLKTVALHKAATTSVDGSAVDFILYNSETLSIIDNLESFRIVDSENFTGSKAQAELNTGMKVTTPALARVRTHTIAKTGA
;
A
#
# COMPACT_ATOMS: atom_id res chain seq x y z
N MET A 1 31.02 -19.83 -28.35
CA MET A 1 30.39 -19.95 -27.01
C MET A 1 30.62 -18.61 -26.30
N GLY A 2 29.57 -17.82 -26.09
CA GLY A 2 29.70 -16.47 -25.55
C GLY A 2 30.08 -16.47 -24.06
N ILE A 3 30.85 -15.47 -23.63
CA ILE A 3 31.23 -15.27 -22.25
C ILE A 3 30.05 -14.62 -21.51
N LYS A 4 29.57 -15.24 -20.44
CA LYS A 4 28.50 -14.68 -19.60
C LYS A 4 29.05 -13.94 -18.40
N TYR A 5 28.61 -12.71 -18.22
CA TYR A 5 28.87 -11.90 -17.04
C TYR A 5 27.54 -11.55 -16.39
N GLY A 6 27.30 -12.11 -15.22
CA GLY A 6 25.97 -12.02 -14.64
C GLY A 6 24.94 -12.69 -15.55
N ASN A 7 23.90 -11.97 -15.92
CA ASN A 7 22.81 -12.44 -16.80
C ASN A 7 22.96 -11.96 -18.27
N LEU A 8 24.03 -11.25 -18.62
CA LEU A 8 24.28 -10.76 -19.99
C LEU A 8 25.30 -11.63 -20.72
N ASN A 9 25.07 -11.85 -22.01
CA ASN A 9 26.00 -12.53 -22.91
C ASN A 9 26.72 -11.47 -23.77
N VAL A 10 28.03 -11.36 -23.62
CA VAL A 10 28.83 -10.26 -24.22
C VAL A 10 29.04 -10.40 -25.72
N ASP A 11 28.92 -11.63 -26.26
CA ASP A 11 29.10 -11.90 -27.67
C ASP A 11 27.87 -11.69 -28.54
N GLU A 12 26.73 -11.36 -27.92
CA GLU A 12 25.45 -11.11 -28.61
C GLU A 12 25.21 -9.62 -28.80
N LYS A 13 24.50 -9.26 -29.86
CA LYS A 13 24.02 -7.88 -30.04
C LYS A 13 22.77 -7.67 -29.17
N TYR A 14 22.83 -6.65 -28.35
CA TYR A 14 21.70 -6.23 -27.52
C TYR A 14 20.93 -5.07 -28.18
N SER A 15 19.66 -4.98 -27.87
CA SER A 15 18.85 -3.84 -28.27
C SER A 15 19.37 -2.57 -27.61
N LYS A 16 19.26 -1.43 -28.33
CA LYS A 16 19.54 -0.09 -27.79
C LYS A 16 18.48 0.39 -26.81
N ILE A 17 17.32 -0.28 -26.82
CA ILE A 17 16.16 0.05 -26.00
C ILE A 17 15.97 -1.08 -25.00
N LEU A 18 16.00 -0.75 -23.73
CA LEU A 18 15.64 -1.67 -22.66
C LEU A 18 14.12 -1.83 -22.63
N GLU A 19 13.64 -3.08 -22.63
CA GLU A 19 12.23 -3.35 -22.42
C GLU A 19 11.89 -3.09 -20.92
N PRO A 20 10.92 -2.21 -20.64
CA PRO A 20 10.59 -1.88 -19.25
C PRO A 20 9.96 -3.07 -18.53
N ASN A 21 10.32 -3.24 -17.26
CA ASN A 21 9.62 -4.18 -16.39
C ASN A 21 8.19 -3.70 -16.10
N LEU A 22 7.28 -4.65 -15.90
CA LEU A 22 5.93 -4.36 -15.45
C LEU A 22 5.91 -4.27 -13.92
N TYR A 23 5.35 -3.18 -13.41
CA TYR A 23 5.15 -2.93 -11.99
C TYR A 23 3.67 -2.66 -11.71
N PHE A 24 3.28 -2.79 -10.45
CA PHE A 24 1.94 -2.36 -10.03
C PHE A 24 1.78 -0.85 -10.16
N ASP A 25 0.59 -0.43 -10.52
CA ASP A 25 0.24 1.00 -10.48
C ASP A 25 0.43 1.54 -9.06
N SER A 26 1.01 2.75 -8.94
CA SER A 26 1.20 3.36 -7.63
C SER A 26 -0.13 3.82 -7.06
N ILE A 27 -0.55 3.21 -5.94
CA ILE A 27 -1.74 3.60 -5.20
C ILE A 27 -1.42 4.56 -4.04
N LEU A 28 -0.14 4.77 -3.72
CA LEU A 28 0.28 5.62 -2.61
C LEU A 28 0.51 7.05 -3.10
N VAL A 29 -0.53 7.89 -2.98
CA VAL A 29 -0.49 9.32 -3.32
C VAL A 29 -0.83 10.13 -2.07
N PRO A 30 0.06 11.05 -1.65
CA PRO A 30 -0.18 11.92 -0.49
C PRO A 30 -1.46 12.73 -0.65
N GLY A 31 -2.25 12.84 0.41
CA GLY A 31 -3.50 13.58 0.42
C GLY A 31 -4.69 12.88 -0.26
N VAL A 32 -4.46 11.86 -1.11
CA VAL A 32 -5.51 11.07 -1.78
C VAL A 32 -5.72 9.73 -1.07
N THR A 33 -4.65 8.96 -0.90
CA THR A 33 -4.73 7.61 -0.31
C THR A 33 -4.12 7.51 1.08
N TYR A 34 -3.22 8.41 1.45
CA TYR A 34 -2.64 8.47 2.79
C TYR A 34 -2.31 9.90 3.19
N THR A 35 -2.04 10.11 4.47
CA THR A 35 -1.60 11.40 4.98
C THR A 35 -0.12 11.38 5.35
N ASP A 36 0.60 12.41 4.93
CA ASP A 36 1.99 12.71 5.25
C ASP A 36 2.14 13.89 6.23
N LYS A 37 1.04 14.34 6.83
CA LYS A 37 1.03 15.51 7.74
C LYS A 37 1.93 15.36 8.97
N TYR A 38 2.26 14.13 9.34
CA TYR A 38 3.14 13.82 10.46
C TYR A 38 4.57 13.59 9.95
N GLN A 39 5.24 14.63 9.50
CA GLN A 39 6.64 14.52 9.08
C GLN A 39 7.57 14.56 10.29
N THR A 40 8.62 13.74 10.24
CA THR A 40 9.66 13.72 11.27
C THR A 40 10.89 14.47 10.80
N GLY A 41 11.59 15.09 11.76
CA GLY A 41 13.03 15.32 11.61
C GLY A 41 13.82 14.00 11.67
N PRO A 42 15.13 14.01 11.97
CA PRO A 42 15.99 12.81 12.00
C PRO A 42 15.69 11.82 13.14
N ALA A 43 14.49 11.85 13.72
CA ALA A 43 14.05 10.96 14.79
C ALA A 43 13.60 9.60 14.24
N GLY A 44 13.71 8.56 15.04
CA GLY A 44 13.30 7.20 14.69
C GLY A 44 11.79 6.95 14.60
N GLY A 45 10.97 7.99 14.77
CA GLY A 45 9.51 7.95 14.70
C GLY A 45 8.88 9.11 15.44
N ILE A 46 7.56 9.17 15.39
CA ILE A 46 6.73 10.16 16.08
C ILE A 46 5.67 9.50 16.93
N TYR A 47 5.18 10.24 17.92
CA TYR A 47 4.00 9.90 18.70
C TYR A 47 2.88 10.89 18.40
N VAL A 48 1.78 10.41 17.86
CA VAL A 48 0.60 11.22 17.57
C VAL A 48 -0.30 11.22 18.80
N HIS A 49 -0.60 12.40 19.35
CA HIS A 49 -1.55 12.57 20.43
C HIS A 49 -2.98 12.48 19.90
N LYS A 50 -3.77 11.61 20.48
CA LYS A 50 -5.20 11.49 20.21
C LYS A 50 -5.96 11.70 21.51
N LEU A 51 -6.73 12.80 21.56
CA LEU A 51 -7.57 13.08 22.71
C LEU A 51 -8.72 12.07 22.77
N ASP A 52 -8.94 11.51 23.95
CA ASP A 52 -10.10 10.66 24.20
C ASP A 52 -11.35 11.53 24.29
N THR A 53 -12.44 11.05 23.69
CA THR A 53 -13.73 11.74 23.71
C THR A 53 -14.68 11.00 24.62
N THR A 54 -15.21 11.69 25.62
CA THR A 54 -16.27 11.20 26.50
C THR A 54 -17.64 11.63 25.99
N ALA A 55 -18.68 10.94 26.44
CA ALA A 55 -20.05 11.30 26.10
C ALA A 55 -20.45 12.58 26.82
N VAL A 56 -21.10 13.51 26.11
CA VAL A 56 -21.64 14.72 26.74
C VAL A 56 -22.78 14.34 27.71
N THR A 57 -22.68 14.81 28.94
CA THR A 57 -23.76 14.64 29.91
C THR A 57 -24.87 15.66 29.61
N VAL A 58 -26.08 15.14 29.37
CA VAL A 58 -27.26 15.99 29.20
C VAL A 58 -27.83 16.28 30.58
N GLY A 59 -27.68 17.53 31.02
CA GLY A 59 -28.15 18.00 32.31
C GLY A 59 -29.40 18.86 32.20
N THR A 60 -30.06 19.10 33.36
CA THR A 60 -31.17 20.07 33.50
C THR A 60 -30.61 21.49 33.56
N PRO A 61 -31.29 22.52 33.00
CA PRO A 61 -30.82 23.90 33.11
C PRO A 61 -30.56 24.33 34.56
N GLY A 62 -29.46 25.03 34.79
CA GLY A 62 -29.08 25.56 36.11
C GLY A 62 -28.25 24.64 36.99
N ARG A 63 -27.74 23.52 36.48
CA ARG A 63 -26.75 22.68 37.18
C ARG A 63 -25.32 23.06 36.81
N ASP A 64 -24.42 22.86 37.77
CA ASP A 64 -22.98 23.06 37.58
C ASP A 64 -22.40 22.04 36.56
N PHE A 65 -21.33 22.45 35.90
CA PHE A 65 -20.58 21.57 35.03
C PHE A 65 -19.92 20.45 35.84
N THR A 66 -19.93 19.25 35.29
CA THR A 66 -19.13 18.15 35.82
C THR A 66 -17.79 18.16 35.08
N ASP A 67 -16.72 18.42 35.83
CA ASP A 67 -15.38 18.40 35.26
C ASP A 67 -14.94 16.95 35.00
N GLU A 68 -14.50 16.70 33.79
CA GLU A 68 -13.91 15.40 33.38
C GLU A 68 -12.41 15.56 33.21
N ALA A 69 -11.64 14.56 33.64
CA ALA A 69 -10.22 14.54 33.44
C ALA A 69 -9.93 14.35 31.93
N SER A 70 -9.11 15.25 31.37
CA SER A 70 -8.62 15.10 30.01
C SER A 70 -7.61 13.95 29.96
N SER A 71 -7.84 12.98 29.08
CA SER A 71 -6.90 11.91 28.78
C SER A 71 -6.53 11.93 27.31
N ASP A 72 -5.30 11.51 26.98
CA ASP A 72 -4.86 11.33 25.62
C ASP A 72 -4.22 9.94 25.41
N THR A 73 -4.35 9.43 24.21
CA THR A 73 -3.70 8.20 23.78
C THR A 73 -2.59 8.54 22.81
N LEU A 74 -1.39 8.04 23.09
CA LEU A 74 -0.23 8.19 22.22
C LEU A 74 -0.19 7.07 21.18
N ILE A 75 -0.26 7.44 19.91
CA ILE A 75 -0.16 6.49 18.79
C ILE A 75 1.26 6.59 18.22
N PRO A 76 2.10 5.56 18.39
CA PRO A 76 3.44 5.56 17.82
C PRO A 76 3.40 5.27 16.31
N ILE A 77 4.14 6.05 15.53
CA ILE A 77 4.46 5.78 14.13
C ILE A 77 5.99 5.70 14.05
N LEU A 78 6.53 4.48 14.09
CA LEU A 78 7.96 4.25 14.13
C LEU A 78 8.50 3.87 12.75
N LEU A 79 9.73 4.30 12.44
CA LEU A 79 10.43 4.02 11.18
C LEU A 79 11.05 2.61 11.22
N ASN A 80 10.22 1.60 11.24
CA ASN A 80 10.65 0.20 11.38
C ASN A 80 10.76 -0.54 10.05
N ASN A 81 10.26 0.04 8.95
CA ASN A 81 10.31 -0.59 7.64
C ASN A 81 11.46 0.01 6.82
N ASN A 82 12.54 -0.73 6.69
CA ASN A 82 13.68 -0.35 5.88
C ASN A 82 13.75 -1.21 4.62
N TYR A 83 13.54 -0.58 3.46
CA TYR A 83 13.59 -1.21 2.14
C TYR A 83 14.94 -0.92 1.51
N MET A 84 15.71 -1.96 1.24
CA MET A 84 17.04 -1.85 0.65
C MET A 84 17.16 -2.73 -0.58
N LYS A 85 17.71 -2.18 -1.65
CA LYS A 85 18.05 -2.93 -2.87
C LYS A 85 19.42 -2.51 -3.37
N SER A 86 20.24 -3.52 -3.73
CA SER A 86 21.54 -3.29 -4.36
C SER A 86 21.69 -4.22 -5.56
N LYS A 87 21.96 -3.65 -6.72
CA LYS A 87 22.20 -4.38 -7.98
C LYS A 87 23.64 -4.18 -8.41
N LYS A 88 24.34 -5.27 -8.72
CA LYS A 88 25.73 -5.25 -9.23
C LYS A 88 25.74 -5.04 -10.74
N ILE A 89 26.61 -4.17 -11.20
CA ILE A 89 26.79 -3.83 -12.60
C ILE A 89 28.28 -4.04 -12.92
N TYR A 90 28.59 -5.10 -13.66
CA TYR A 90 29.95 -5.35 -14.08
C TYR A 90 30.35 -4.42 -15.22
N GLY A 91 31.57 -3.92 -15.19
CA GLY A 91 32.08 -3.00 -16.21
C GLY A 91 31.98 -3.54 -17.64
N VAL A 92 32.19 -4.85 -17.82
CA VAL A 92 32.04 -5.52 -19.12
C VAL A 92 30.57 -5.52 -19.58
N GLN A 93 29.60 -5.69 -18.66
CA GLN A 93 28.17 -5.61 -18.99
C GLN A 93 27.79 -4.19 -19.42
N ALA A 94 28.25 -3.17 -18.67
CA ALA A 94 28.00 -1.78 -19.00
C ALA A 94 28.60 -1.38 -20.37
N ALA A 95 29.78 -1.93 -20.73
CA ALA A 95 30.43 -1.69 -22.01
C ALA A 95 29.78 -2.45 -23.19
N ALA A 96 29.02 -3.52 -22.92
CA ALA A 96 28.39 -4.35 -23.95
C ALA A 96 27.04 -3.81 -24.45
N VAL A 97 26.46 -2.84 -23.76
CA VAL A 97 25.14 -2.27 -24.08
C VAL A 97 25.26 -0.81 -24.50
N ASP A 98 24.37 -0.38 -25.38
CA ASP A 98 24.35 0.99 -25.97
C ASP A 98 23.42 1.94 -25.14
N PHE A 99 23.17 1.65 -23.89
CA PHE A 99 22.35 2.47 -22.95
C PHE A 99 23.00 2.54 -21.56
N ASP A 100 22.63 3.51 -20.76
CA ASP A 100 23.15 3.66 -19.39
C ASP A 100 22.56 2.61 -18.44
N LEU A 101 23.21 1.44 -18.41
CA LEU A 101 22.79 0.30 -17.59
C LEU A 101 22.74 0.64 -16.09
N ALA A 102 23.59 1.56 -15.63
CA ALA A 102 23.65 1.91 -14.22
C ALA A 102 22.40 2.68 -13.78
N ASN A 103 22.00 3.69 -14.55
CA ASN A 103 20.78 4.45 -14.27
C ASN A 103 19.52 3.60 -14.46
N GLU A 104 19.47 2.72 -15.45
CA GLU A 104 18.35 1.79 -15.65
C GLU A 104 18.21 0.80 -14.48
N GLN A 105 19.30 0.26 -13.98
CA GLN A 105 19.28 -0.61 -12.80
C GLN A 105 18.90 0.14 -11.53
N LEU A 106 19.29 1.41 -11.40
CA LEU A 106 18.88 2.26 -10.28
C LEU A 106 17.37 2.56 -10.34
N SER A 107 16.86 2.91 -11.53
CA SER A 107 15.42 3.09 -11.76
C SER A 107 14.62 1.84 -11.40
N THR A 108 15.06 0.68 -11.87
CA THR A 108 14.43 -0.61 -11.54
C THR A 108 14.45 -0.88 -10.02
N ALA A 109 15.58 -0.65 -9.34
CA ALA A 109 15.69 -0.84 -7.89
C ALA A 109 14.73 0.10 -7.12
N THR A 110 14.58 1.33 -7.60
CA THR A 110 13.66 2.32 -7.03
C THR A 110 12.21 1.86 -7.17
N GLN A 111 11.82 1.35 -8.33
CA GLN A 111 10.45 0.85 -8.55
C GLN A 111 10.14 -0.38 -7.68
N GLU A 112 11.09 -1.32 -7.57
CA GLU A 112 10.95 -2.49 -6.69
C GLU A 112 10.75 -2.10 -5.21
N ILE A 113 11.42 -1.03 -4.74
CA ILE A 113 11.23 -0.48 -3.39
C ILE A 113 9.85 0.16 -3.24
N LYS A 114 9.42 0.97 -4.21
CA LYS A 114 8.08 1.59 -4.19
C LYS A 114 6.98 0.53 -4.15
N GLU A 115 7.12 -0.55 -4.93
CA GLU A 115 6.18 -1.66 -4.94
C GLU A 115 6.14 -2.40 -3.59
N SER A 116 7.30 -2.67 -2.99
CA SER A 116 7.40 -3.29 -1.66
C SER A 116 6.77 -2.41 -0.58
N ARG A 117 7.01 -1.09 -0.63
CA ARG A 117 6.39 -0.11 0.28
C ARG A 117 4.86 -0.11 0.16
N GLN A 118 4.36 -0.11 -1.08
CA GLN A 118 2.92 -0.18 -1.36
C GLN A 118 2.31 -1.47 -0.79
N GLN A 119 2.97 -2.60 -1.01
CA GLN A 119 2.50 -3.89 -0.50
C GLN A 119 2.46 -3.90 1.04
N SER A 120 3.47 -3.31 1.68
CA SER A 120 3.49 -3.16 3.15
C SER A 120 2.37 -2.26 3.66
N ALA A 121 2.03 -1.17 2.95
CA ALA A 121 0.92 -0.29 3.31
C ALA A 121 -0.44 -1.00 3.20
N LEU A 122 -0.65 -1.83 2.17
CA LEU A 122 -1.83 -2.69 2.06
C LEU A 122 -1.90 -3.70 3.22
N GLY A 123 -0.77 -4.32 3.56
CA GLY A 123 -0.67 -5.20 4.73
C GLY A 123 -1.02 -4.51 6.04
N CYS A 124 -0.54 -3.27 6.24
CA CYS A 124 -0.87 -2.46 7.40
C CYS A 124 -2.38 -2.16 7.47
N LEU A 125 -3.00 -1.72 6.37
CA LEU A 125 -4.44 -1.46 6.30
C LEU A 125 -5.26 -2.72 6.60
N VAL A 126 -4.91 -3.87 6.00
CA VAL A 126 -5.63 -5.13 6.22
C VAL A 126 -5.46 -5.66 7.64
N ASN A 127 -4.29 -5.48 8.24
CA ASN A 127 -4.03 -5.99 9.58
C ASN A 127 -4.64 -5.11 10.68
N GLU A 128 -4.54 -3.80 10.55
CA GLU A 128 -4.97 -2.84 11.58
C GLU A 128 -6.41 -2.34 11.37
N GLY A 129 -6.96 -2.48 10.17
CA GLY A 129 -8.35 -2.14 9.88
C GLY A 129 -9.36 -3.11 10.50
N THR A 130 -10.60 -2.68 10.61
CA THR A 130 -11.71 -3.50 11.11
C THR A 130 -12.15 -4.48 10.03
N LYS A 131 -11.96 -5.77 10.25
CA LYS A 131 -12.29 -6.83 9.31
C LYS A 131 -13.78 -7.19 9.33
N SER A 132 -14.34 -7.43 8.16
CA SER A 132 -15.67 -7.99 7.92
C SER A 132 -15.53 -9.15 6.95
N ASN A 133 -15.93 -10.35 7.38
CA ASN A 133 -15.92 -11.55 6.53
C ASN A 133 -17.34 -11.89 6.08
N GLY A 134 -17.46 -12.45 4.87
CA GLY A 134 -18.74 -12.92 4.34
C GLY A 134 -18.56 -13.75 3.10
N ASP A 135 -19.63 -13.96 2.35
CA ASP A 135 -19.60 -14.65 1.09
C ASP A 135 -18.94 -13.81 -0.01
N ALA A 136 -18.46 -14.49 -1.06
CA ALA A 136 -17.90 -13.81 -2.23
C ALA A 136 -18.95 -12.92 -2.89
N ILE A 137 -18.56 -11.68 -3.19
CA ILE A 137 -19.44 -10.71 -3.83
C ILE A 137 -19.44 -11.02 -5.34
N THR A 138 -20.59 -11.44 -5.86
CA THR A 138 -20.76 -11.80 -7.29
C THR A 138 -21.68 -10.83 -8.03
N ALA A 139 -22.41 -9.99 -7.29
CA ALA A 139 -23.31 -8.95 -7.82
C ALA A 139 -23.49 -7.84 -6.77
N ASN A 140 -24.02 -6.69 -7.19
CA ASN A 140 -24.28 -5.52 -6.35
C ASN A 140 -23.03 -5.04 -5.59
N ALA A 141 -21.92 -4.92 -6.31
CA ALA A 141 -20.61 -4.58 -5.74
C ALA A 141 -20.61 -3.24 -5.00
N VAL A 142 -21.29 -2.23 -5.55
CA VAL A 142 -21.39 -0.89 -4.94
C VAL A 142 -22.21 -0.93 -3.66
N ASP A 143 -23.32 -1.67 -3.64
CA ASP A 143 -24.15 -1.82 -2.43
C ASP A 143 -23.36 -2.45 -1.29
N ALA A 144 -22.50 -3.43 -1.59
CA ALA A 144 -21.62 -4.04 -0.58
C ALA A 144 -20.66 -3.02 0.04
N VAL A 145 -20.15 -2.05 -0.72
CA VAL A 145 -19.31 -0.95 -0.20
C VAL A 145 -20.15 0.01 0.63
N LEU A 146 -21.36 0.36 0.19
CA LEU A 146 -22.26 1.23 0.93
C LEU A 146 -22.68 0.61 2.28
N ASP A 147 -22.93 -0.69 2.31
CA ASP A 147 -23.24 -1.44 3.55
C ASP A 147 -22.06 -1.40 4.53
N GLU A 148 -20.83 -1.53 4.07
CA GLU A 148 -19.66 -1.37 4.94
C GLU A 148 -19.46 0.09 5.38
N ALA A 149 -19.73 1.06 4.49
CA ALA A 149 -19.70 2.47 4.86
C ALA A 149 -20.73 2.84 5.93
N ALA A 150 -21.93 2.26 5.86
CA ALA A 150 -22.99 2.48 6.85
C ALA A 150 -22.61 2.00 8.27
N LYS A 151 -21.67 1.07 8.39
CA LYS A 151 -21.15 0.60 9.69
C LYS A 151 -20.18 1.59 10.34
N ILE A 152 -19.70 2.61 9.63
CA ILE A 152 -18.85 3.67 10.16
C ILE A 152 -19.74 4.69 10.89
N LYS A 153 -19.76 4.62 12.21
CA LYS A 153 -20.64 5.48 13.04
C LYS A 153 -20.10 6.91 13.24
N LYS A 154 -18.80 7.10 13.18
CA LYS A 154 -18.14 8.40 13.38
C LYS A 154 -17.13 8.65 12.28
N GLY A 155 -17.21 9.79 11.62
CA GLY A 155 -16.36 10.14 10.47
C GLY A 155 -16.94 9.63 9.14
N LYS A 156 -16.16 9.76 8.08
CA LYS A 156 -16.51 9.33 6.72
C LYS A 156 -15.30 8.65 6.08
N ALA A 157 -15.52 7.58 5.34
CA ALA A 157 -14.54 7.06 4.39
C ALA A 157 -14.62 7.86 3.09
N ASN A 158 -13.53 7.93 2.36
CA ASN A 158 -13.44 8.63 1.08
C ASN A 158 -12.68 7.84 0.00
N VAL A 159 -12.02 6.74 0.37
CA VAL A 159 -11.22 5.92 -0.54
C VAL A 159 -11.67 4.47 -0.48
N VAL A 160 -11.78 3.84 -1.65
CA VAL A 160 -12.03 2.40 -1.82
C VAL A 160 -10.89 1.80 -2.63
N LEU A 161 -10.09 0.96 -2.01
CA LEU A 161 -9.09 0.14 -2.69
C LEU A 161 -9.73 -1.20 -3.04
N CYS A 162 -9.85 -1.49 -4.32
CA CYS A 162 -10.48 -2.69 -4.84
C CYS A 162 -9.45 -3.74 -5.24
N SER A 163 -9.69 -5.00 -4.91
CA SER A 163 -8.95 -6.10 -5.52
C SER A 163 -9.22 -6.15 -7.04
N PRO A 164 -8.34 -6.77 -7.85
CA PRO A 164 -8.53 -6.84 -9.30
C PRO A 164 -9.89 -7.43 -9.72
N ASP A 165 -10.34 -8.49 -9.05
CA ASP A 165 -11.60 -9.18 -9.36
C ASP A 165 -12.81 -8.34 -8.96
N PHE A 166 -12.78 -7.76 -7.77
CA PHE A 166 -13.84 -6.87 -7.31
C PHE A 166 -13.95 -5.61 -8.16
N TYR A 167 -12.80 -5.04 -8.57
CA TYR A 167 -12.75 -3.92 -9.48
C TYR A 167 -13.40 -4.23 -10.83
N ALA A 168 -13.12 -5.41 -11.42
CA ALA A 168 -13.74 -5.82 -12.66
C ALA A 168 -15.26 -5.98 -12.54
N LEU A 169 -15.76 -6.45 -11.38
CA LEU A 169 -17.17 -6.53 -11.08
C LEU A 169 -17.83 -5.15 -11.03
N VAL A 170 -17.22 -4.21 -10.28
CA VAL A 170 -17.69 -2.82 -10.18
C VAL A 170 -17.81 -2.16 -11.55
N LEU A 171 -16.79 -2.34 -12.42
CA LEU A 171 -16.81 -1.78 -13.77
C LEU A 171 -17.91 -2.38 -14.65
N LYS A 172 -18.17 -3.68 -14.54
CA LYS A 172 -19.24 -4.35 -15.31
C LYS A 172 -20.62 -3.84 -14.92
N GLU A 173 -20.84 -3.62 -13.63
CA GLU A 173 -22.15 -3.20 -13.11
C GLU A 173 -22.39 -1.69 -13.26
N ASN A 174 -21.41 -0.87 -12.91
CA ASN A 174 -21.57 0.55 -12.71
C ASN A 174 -20.61 1.45 -13.51
N GLY A 175 -19.91 0.90 -14.50
CA GLY A 175 -18.89 1.66 -15.24
C GLY A 175 -19.38 2.94 -15.93
N LYS A 176 -20.69 3.05 -16.19
CA LYS A 176 -21.31 4.25 -16.79
C LYS A 176 -21.62 5.37 -15.79
N ASP A 177 -21.67 5.03 -14.50
CA ASP A 177 -22.11 5.92 -13.43
C ASP A 177 -20.95 6.66 -12.77
N PHE A 178 -19.73 6.27 -13.10
CA PHE A 178 -18.53 6.94 -12.57
C PHE A 178 -18.36 8.34 -13.17
N THR A 179 -18.08 9.31 -12.32
CA THR A 179 -17.52 10.59 -12.76
C THR A 179 -16.07 10.34 -13.18
N PRO A 180 -15.70 10.56 -14.44
CA PRO A 180 -14.36 10.25 -14.91
C PRO A 180 -13.29 10.98 -14.10
N ALA A 181 -12.27 10.24 -13.65
CA ALA A 181 -11.08 10.86 -13.08
C ALA A 181 -10.34 11.66 -14.17
N LYS A 182 -9.63 12.71 -13.77
CA LYS A 182 -8.74 13.42 -14.69
C LYS A 182 -7.62 12.51 -15.14
N ASN A 183 -7.18 12.66 -16.39
CA ASN A 183 -6.13 11.81 -16.96
C ASN A 183 -4.88 11.72 -16.08
N ASP A 184 -4.49 12.83 -15.45
CA ASP A 184 -3.32 12.88 -14.57
C ASP A 184 -3.53 12.07 -13.27
N GLU A 185 -4.75 12.04 -12.74
CA GLU A 185 -5.12 11.26 -11.55
C GLU A 185 -5.14 9.76 -11.86
N VAL A 186 -5.66 9.37 -13.03
CA VAL A 186 -5.65 7.97 -13.48
C VAL A 186 -4.23 7.47 -13.66
N ALA A 187 -3.37 8.26 -14.29
CA ALA A 187 -1.97 7.91 -14.50
C ALA A 187 -1.18 7.82 -13.19
N ALA A 188 -1.52 8.65 -12.20
CA ALA A 188 -0.80 8.69 -10.92
C ALA A 188 -1.28 7.63 -9.91
N THR A 189 -2.59 7.32 -9.89
CA THR A 189 -3.21 6.52 -8.82
C THR A 189 -3.91 5.25 -9.29
N GLY A 190 -4.10 5.07 -10.61
CA GLY A 190 -4.98 4.01 -11.12
C GLY A 190 -6.45 4.21 -10.73
N ALA A 191 -6.85 5.45 -10.37
CA ALA A 191 -8.22 5.76 -9.99
C ALA A 191 -9.14 5.69 -11.22
N ILE A 192 -10.30 5.06 -11.08
CA ILE A 192 -11.32 5.04 -12.14
C ILE A 192 -12.08 6.36 -12.19
N GLY A 193 -12.34 6.93 -11.03
CA GLY A 193 -13.18 8.09 -10.82
C GLY A 193 -13.89 8.06 -9.47
N ASP A 194 -14.79 9.01 -9.30
CA ASP A 194 -15.59 9.14 -8.09
C ASP A 194 -17.00 8.62 -8.32
N LEU A 195 -17.48 7.81 -7.38
CA LEU A 195 -18.85 7.33 -7.34
C LEU A 195 -19.33 7.32 -5.88
N TYR A 196 -20.50 7.91 -5.60
CA TYR A 196 -21.09 8.04 -4.26
C TYR A 196 -20.16 8.73 -3.24
N GLY A 197 -19.27 9.62 -3.68
CA GLY A 197 -18.35 10.36 -2.82
C GLY A 197 -17.13 9.57 -2.36
N PHE A 198 -16.85 8.44 -2.99
CA PHE A 198 -15.64 7.65 -2.81
C PHE A 198 -14.77 7.71 -4.05
N THR A 199 -13.46 7.83 -3.85
CA THR A 199 -12.47 7.64 -4.90
C THR A 199 -12.13 6.15 -5.00
N TRP A 200 -12.41 5.56 -6.17
CA TRP A 200 -12.22 4.13 -6.43
C TRP A 200 -10.89 3.86 -7.11
N ILE A 201 -10.08 3.02 -6.50
CA ILE A 201 -8.73 2.73 -6.96
C ILE A 201 -8.54 1.21 -7.07
N ARG A 202 -8.01 0.77 -8.22
CA ARG A 202 -7.59 -0.61 -8.39
C ARG A 202 -6.28 -0.85 -7.64
N ALA A 203 -6.30 -1.69 -6.62
CA ALA A 203 -5.14 -2.09 -5.86
C ALA A 203 -4.69 -3.50 -6.29
N ALA A 204 -3.88 -3.58 -7.34
CA ALA A 204 -3.40 -4.86 -7.87
C ALA A 204 -2.67 -5.70 -6.81
N GLY A 205 -1.99 -5.06 -5.86
CA GLY A 205 -1.32 -5.72 -4.75
C GLY A 205 -2.23 -6.51 -3.81
N LEU A 206 -3.55 -6.26 -3.81
CA LEU A 206 -4.52 -7.10 -3.06
C LEU A 206 -4.72 -8.49 -3.69
N GLY A 207 -4.31 -8.70 -4.94
CA GLY A 207 -4.28 -10.02 -5.59
C GLY A 207 -3.06 -10.87 -5.23
N GLU A 208 -2.05 -10.30 -4.55
CA GLU A 208 -0.88 -11.03 -4.08
C GLU A 208 -1.21 -11.93 -2.89
N ALA A 209 -0.44 -13.00 -2.70
CA ALA A 209 -0.70 -13.98 -1.65
C ALA A 209 -0.61 -13.36 -0.24
N GLU A 210 0.41 -12.57 0.00
CA GLU A 210 0.69 -11.99 1.32
C GLU A 210 1.40 -10.64 1.22
N ALA A 211 1.26 -9.84 2.27
CA ALA A 211 2.04 -8.63 2.51
C ALA A 211 2.83 -8.75 3.80
N LYS A 212 4.01 -8.14 3.84
CA LYS A 212 4.89 -8.11 5.02
C LYS A 212 5.20 -6.67 5.39
N TYR A 213 5.10 -6.36 6.69
CA TYR A 213 5.52 -5.08 7.22
C TYR A 213 5.90 -5.20 8.70
N TYR A 214 6.70 -4.27 9.20
CA TYR A 214 6.98 -4.16 10.64
C TYR A 214 5.98 -3.19 11.27
N ASP A 215 5.33 -3.64 12.32
CA ASP A 215 4.38 -2.83 13.07
C ASP A 215 5.07 -1.80 13.99
N SER A 216 4.28 -1.03 14.73
CA SER A 216 4.78 -0.02 15.67
C SER A 216 5.57 -0.59 16.85
N THR A 217 5.60 -1.91 17.03
CA THR A 217 6.43 -2.59 18.05
C THR A 217 7.70 -3.18 17.48
N GLY A 218 7.98 -3.00 16.19
CA GLY A 218 9.10 -3.61 15.49
C GLY A 218 8.91 -5.11 15.20
N THR A 219 7.69 -5.62 15.30
CA THR A 219 7.37 -7.02 15.01
C THR A 219 6.97 -7.19 13.55
N LEU A 220 7.63 -8.12 12.85
CA LEU A 220 7.27 -8.46 11.46
C LEU A 220 5.89 -9.13 11.44
N LYS A 221 4.95 -8.51 10.72
CA LYS A 221 3.63 -9.06 10.42
C LYS A 221 3.60 -9.60 9.00
N THR A 222 3.08 -10.82 8.86
CA THR A 222 2.74 -11.41 7.56
C THR A 222 1.22 -11.47 7.48
N VAL A 223 0.66 -10.79 6.51
CA VAL A 223 -0.79 -10.60 6.35
C VAL A 223 -1.22 -11.27 5.05
N ALA A 224 -2.11 -12.24 5.13
CA ALA A 224 -2.70 -12.86 3.94
C ALA A 224 -3.63 -11.85 3.27
N LEU A 225 -3.43 -11.64 1.96
CA LEU A 225 -4.28 -10.81 1.11
C LEU A 225 -5.15 -11.69 0.21
N HIS A 226 -4.55 -12.63 -0.51
CA HIS A 226 -5.24 -13.62 -1.31
C HIS A 226 -4.64 -15.00 -1.04
N LYS A 227 -5.24 -15.76 -0.14
CA LYS A 227 -4.83 -17.12 0.17
C LYS A 227 -5.68 -18.10 -0.61
N ALA A 228 -5.08 -18.84 -1.54
CA ALA A 228 -5.77 -19.88 -2.30
C ALA A 228 -6.30 -20.99 -1.37
N ALA A 229 -7.47 -21.53 -1.69
CA ALA A 229 -7.97 -22.73 -1.03
C ALA A 229 -7.14 -23.96 -1.43
N THR A 230 -7.05 -24.91 -0.52
CA THR A 230 -6.47 -26.22 -0.78
C THR A 230 -7.53 -27.30 -0.61
N THR A 231 -7.18 -28.59 -0.78
CA THR A 231 -8.10 -29.71 -0.53
C THR A 231 -8.51 -29.86 0.94
N SER A 232 -7.71 -29.31 1.88
CA SER A 232 -7.91 -29.48 3.31
C SER A 232 -8.23 -28.17 4.06
N VAL A 233 -7.91 -27.02 3.49
CA VAL A 233 -8.04 -25.71 4.15
C VAL A 233 -8.73 -24.72 3.23
N ASP A 234 -9.69 -23.97 3.78
CA ASP A 234 -10.31 -22.86 3.08
C ASP A 234 -9.30 -21.74 2.82
N GLY A 235 -9.46 -21.09 1.69
CA GLY A 235 -8.76 -19.88 1.33
C GLY A 235 -9.49 -18.64 1.83
N SER A 236 -8.89 -17.48 1.58
CA SER A 236 -9.52 -16.19 1.83
C SER A 236 -8.97 -15.14 0.87
N ALA A 237 -9.80 -14.20 0.46
CA ALA A 237 -9.36 -13.06 -0.33
C ALA A 237 -9.92 -11.76 0.24
N VAL A 238 -9.17 -10.67 0.06
CA VAL A 238 -9.62 -9.32 0.35
C VAL A 238 -10.35 -8.80 -0.89
N ASP A 239 -11.63 -8.45 -0.74
CA ASP A 239 -12.43 -7.86 -1.82
C ASP A 239 -12.09 -6.39 -2.01
N PHE A 240 -12.22 -5.62 -0.92
CA PHE A 240 -11.91 -4.20 -0.91
C PHE A 240 -11.53 -3.71 0.49
N ILE A 241 -10.88 -2.54 0.51
CA ILE A 241 -10.59 -1.78 1.71
C ILE A 241 -11.24 -0.40 1.57
N LEU A 242 -12.17 -0.10 2.45
CA LEU A 242 -12.84 1.19 2.54
C LEU A 242 -12.29 1.98 3.72
N TYR A 243 -11.73 3.17 3.49
CA TYR A 243 -11.14 3.95 4.58
C TYR A 243 -11.14 5.46 4.30
N ASN A 244 -10.74 6.22 5.30
CA ASN A 244 -10.45 7.65 5.15
C ASN A 244 -8.95 7.83 4.91
N SER A 245 -8.57 8.60 3.88
CA SER A 245 -7.16 8.84 3.54
C SER A 245 -6.33 9.40 4.69
N GLU A 246 -6.93 10.17 5.62
CA GLU A 246 -6.25 10.67 6.80
C GLU A 246 -5.97 9.60 7.86
N THR A 247 -6.56 8.43 7.72
CA THR A 247 -6.40 7.32 8.68
C THR A 247 -5.10 6.56 8.48
N LEU A 248 -4.66 6.42 7.24
CA LEU A 248 -3.37 5.82 6.92
C LEU A 248 -2.29 6.90 6.95
N SER A 249 -1.44 6.86 7.95
CA SER A 249 -0.30 7.76 8.07
C SER A 249 0.97 7.03 7.64
N ILE A 250 1.70 7.63 6.70
CA ILE A 250 2.99 7.14 6.23
C ILE A 250 4.00 8.28 6.38
N ILE A 251 5.14 7.96 6.98
CA ILE A 251 6.26 8.87 7.15
C ILE A 251 7.51 8.26 6.54
N ASP A 252 8.24 9.02 5.76
CA ASP A 252 9.51 8.65 5.17
C ASP A 252 10.62 9.52 5.77
N ASN A 253 11.74 8.93 6.14
CA ASN A 253 12.85 9.68 6.74
C ASN A 253 14.11 9.68 5.88
N LEU A 254 14.44 8.55 5.29
CA LEU A 254 15.64 8.42 4.46
C LEU A 254 15.24 7.86 3.10
N GLU A 255 15.60 8.62 2.07
CA GLU A 255 15.50 8.19 0.69
C GLU A 255 16.87 8.41 0.05
N SER A 256 17.54 7.35 -0.34
CA SER A 256 18.87 7.40 -0.93
C SER A 256 18.94 6.52 -2.17
N PHE A 257 19.16 7.14 -3.31
CA PHE A 257 19.35 6.47 -4.59
C PHE A 257 20.70 6.88 -5.15
N ARG A 258 21.63 5.93 -5.27
CA ARG A 258 23.00 6.23 -5.69
C ARG A 258 23.63 5.11 -6.50
N ILE A 259 24.57 5.49 -7.34
CA ILE A 259 25.50 4.59 -8.01
C ILE A 259 26.84 4.74 -7.31
N VAL A 260 27.42 3.64 -6.86
CA VAL A 260 28.68 3.59 -6.12
C VAL A 260 29.63 2.64 -6.82
N ASP A 261 30.89 3.04 -6.98
CA ASP A 261 31.93 2.16 -7.46
C ASP A 261 32.14 0.97 -6.53
N SER A 262 32.43 -0.18 -7.10
CA SER A 262 32.60 -1.40 -6.32
C SER A 262 34.06 -1.63 -5.94
N GLU A 263 34.33 -1.84 -4.65
CA GLU A 263 35.65 -2.24 -4.16
C GLU A 263 35.96 -3.72 -4.43
N ASN A 264 34.94 -4.56 -4.62
CA ASN A 264 35.08 -6.00 -4.68
C ASN A 264 35.05 -6.60 -6.10
N PHE A 265 34.74 -5.79 -7.12
CA PHE A 265 34.73 -6.21 -8.54
C PHE A 265 34.87 -4.97 -9.43
N THR A 266 35.31 -5.18 -10.66
CA THR A 266 35.38 -4.10 -11.66
C THR A 266 33.96 -3.75 -12.13
N GLY A 267 33.47 -2.58 -11.70
CA GLY A 267 32.12 -2.11 -12.00
C GLY A 267 31.52 -1.28 -10.87
N SER A 268 30.23 -1.06 -10.93
CA SER A 268 29.47 -0.23 -9.97
C SER A 268 28.33 -1.02 -9.33
N LYS A 269 27.70 -0.41 -8.31
CA LYS A 269 26.49 -0.89 -7.63
C LYS A 269 25.43 0.19 -7.71
N ALA A 270 24.25 -0.13 -8.21
CA ALA A 270 23.07 0.70 -8.06
C ALA A 270 22.42 0.35 -6.70
N GLN A 271 22.35 1.32 -5.80
CA GLN A 271 21.82 1.15 -4.46
C GLN A 271 20.64 2.08 -4.25
N ALA A 272 19.56 1.52 -3.73
CA ALA A 272 18.36 2.24 -3.34
C ALA A 272 17.97 1.85 -1.92
N GLU A 273 17.62 2.84 -1.10
CA GLU A 273 17.22 2.68 0.29
C GLU A 273 16.08 3.65 0.62
N LEU A 274 15.07 3.16 1.33
CA LEU A 274 13.94 3.93 1.82
C LEU A 274 13.58 3.44 3.22
N ASN A 275 13.53 4.34 4.18
CA ASN A 275 13.12 4.04 5.55
C ASN A 275 11.76 4.67 5.84
N THR A 276 10.77 3.84 6.17
CA THR A 276 9.36 4.22 6.26
C THR A 276 8.73 3.76 7.57
N GLY A 277 7.92 4.63 8.16
CA GLY A 277 6.96 4.29 9.22
C GLY A 277 5.54 4.32 8.67
N MET A 278 4.70 3.35 9.06
CA MET A 278 3.30 3.33 8.65
C MET A 278 2.39 2.89 9.77
N LYS A 279 1.21 3.53 9.86
CA LYS A 279 0.23 3.23 10.91
C LYS A 279 -1.18 3.63 10.50
N VAL A 280 -2.15 2.81 10.88
CA VAL A 280 -3.57 3.17 10.83
C VAL A 280 -3.93 3.87 12.14
N THR A 281 -4.07 5.20 12.11
CA THR A 281 -4.29 6.02 13.31
C THR A 281 -5.71 5.90 13.87
N THR A 282 -6.68 5.56 13.03
CA THR A 282 -8.08 5.40 13.43
C THR A 282 -8.69 4.14 12.78
N PRO A 283 -8.45 2.94 13.36
CA PRO A 283 -8.92 1.67 12.79
C PRO A 283 -10.43 1.59 12.53
N ALA A 284 -11.23 2.33 13.29
CA ALA A 284 -12.69 2.38 13.13
C ALA A 284 -13.14 3.02 11.78
N LEU A 285 -12.27 3.82 11.14
CA LEU A 285 -12.49 4.43 9.83
C LEU A 285 -11.88 3.60 8.68
N ALA A 286 -11.30 2.44 8.97
CA ALA A 286 -10.77 1.52 7.97
C ALA A 286 -11.55 0.20 8.07
N ARG A 287 -12.31 -0.13 7.02
CA ARG A 287 -13.11 -1.35 6.88
C ARG A 287 -12.50 -2.24 5.84
N VAL A 288 -12.22 -3.48 6.19
CA VAL A 288 -11.63 -4.48 5.29
C VAL A 288 -12.64 -5.57 5.05
N ARG A 289 -13.13 -5.69 3.84
CA ARG A 289 -14.01 -6.78 3.43
C ARG A 289 -13.21 -7.94 2.90
N THR A 290 -13.46 -9.12 3.46
CA THR A 290 -12.86 -10.38 3.02
C THR A 290 -13.94 -11.40 2.76
N HIS A 291 -13.67 -12.35 1.86
CA HIS A 291 -14.51 -13.52 1.70
C HIS A 291 -13.72 -14.81 1.86
N THR A 292 -14.44 -15.88 2.17
CA THR A 292 -13.88 -17.22 2.30
C THR A 292 -13.97 -17.94 0.95
N ILE A 293 -12.84 -18.51 0.50
CA ILE A 293 -12.79 -19.38 -0.67
C ILE A 293 -12.88 -20.81 -0.17
N ALA A 294 -13.97 -21.48 -0.49
CA ALA A 294 -14.19 -22.87 -0.04
C ALA A 294 -13.08 -23.80 -0.56
N LYS A 295 -12.72 -24.78 0.25
CA LYS A 295 -11.74 -25.80 -0.12
C LYS A 295 -12.17 -26.57 -1.38
N THR A 296 -11.21 -26.91 -2.23
CA THR A 296 -11.45 -27.69 -3.45
C THR A 296 -11.69 -29.16 -3.09
N GLY A 297 -12.93 -29.64 -3.22
CA GLY A 297 -13.28 -31.02 -2.97
C GLY A 297 -14.25 -31.28 -1.81
N ALA A 298 -14.99 -30.23 -1.41
CA ALA A 298 -16.16 -30.38 -0.52
C ALA A 298 -17.42 -30.64 -1.33
#